data_775f48ece744b8f0dd5d5579ce2193c3
#
_entry.id   775f48ece744b8f0dd5d5579ce2193c3
#
_cell.length_a   1.000
_cell.length_b   1.000
_cell.length_c   1.000
_cell.angle_alpha   90.00
_cell.angle_beta   90.00
_cell.angle_gamma   90.00
#
_symmetry.space_group_name_H-M   'P 1'
#
loop_
_entity.id
_entity.type
_entity.pdbx_description
1 polymer ?
#
loop_
_entity_poly.entity_id
_entity_poly.type
_entity_poly.pdbx_seq_one_letter_code
_entity_poly.pdbx_strand_id
1 'polypeptide(L)'
;MGQKTYIAGADPAAANLIKVLGNFLIASTIESFGEALALARKSGVAPEKFLEILTGTLFTSPLHQNYGSIIAREAYDPAGFAASLGLKDVRLALAAADSAGVPMPVASLVRDRFLSAIGHGLGEKDWSVIARLAAEDAGL
;
A
#
# COMPACT_ATOMS: atom_id res chain seq x y z
N MET A 1 -9.65 -7.38 -11.93
CA MET A 1 -8.28 -7.23 -12.33
C MET A 1 -8.20 -6.86 -13.78
N GLY A 2 -7.18 -7.11 -14.46
CA GLY A 2 -6.91 -6.55 -15.76
C GLY A 2 -7.96 -6.79 -16.83
N GLN A 3 -8.17 -5.81 -17.66
CA GLN A 3 -9.02 -5.89 -18.84
C GLN A 3 -8.32 -6.61 -19.99
N LYS A 4 -7.02 -6.89 -19.83
CA LYS A 4 -6.19 -7.57 -20.82
C LYS A 4 -5.31 -8.60 -20.12
N THR A 5 -5.01 -9.68 -20.84
CA THR A 5 -4.05 -10.69 -20.39
C THR A 5 -2.71 -10.40 -21.04
N TYR A 6 -1.66 -10.33 -20.23
CA TYR A 6 -0.29 -10.14 -20.70
C TYR A 6 0.56 -11.35 -20.36
N ILE A 7 1.47 -11.69 -21.27
CA ILE A 7 2.43 -12.77 -21.05
C ILE A 7 3.78 -12.14 -20.71
N ALA A 8 4.31 -12.44 -19.53
CA ALA A 8 5.61 -11.97 -19.07
C ALA A 8 6.73 -12.93 -19.49
N GLY A 9 6.69 -13.43 -20.72
CA GLY A 9 7.60 -14.44 -21.22
C GLY A 9 7.19 -15.84 -20.78
N ALA A 10 8.02 -16.84 -21.08
CA ALA A 10 7.79 -18.23 -20.74
C ALA A 10 8.25 -18.60 -19.32
N ASP A 11 8.92 -17.68 -18.62
CA ASP A 11 9.49 -17.93 -17.31
C ASP A 11 8.48 -17.59 -16.19
N PRO A 12 8.02 -18.59 -15.41
CA PRO A 12 7.13 -18.34 -14.28
C PRO A 12 7.74 -17.42 -13.23
N ALA A 13 9.06 -17.40 -13.08
CA ALA A 13 9.73 -16.52 -12.12
C ALA A 13 9.56 -15.06 -12.52
N ALA A 14 9.62 -14.74 -13.81
CA ALA A 14 9.40 -13.38 -14.30
C ALA A 14 7.98 -12.91 -14.02
N ALA A 15 6.99 -13.76 -14.27
CA ALA A 15 5.58 -13.45 -14.01
C ALA A 15 5.34 -13.22 -12.51
N ASN A 16 5.91 -14.06 -11.66
CA ASN A 16 5.80 -13.92 -10.22
C ASN A 16 6.46 -12.63 -9.71
N LEU A 17 7.63 -12.29 -10.26
CA LEU A 17 8.32 -11.05 -9.91
C LEU A 17 7.47 -9.83 -10.26
N ILE A 18 6.87 -9.80 -11.45
CA ILE A 18 6.00 -8.69 -11.86
C ILE A 18 4.82 -8.55 -10.91
N LYS A 19 4.19 -9.67 -10.51
CA LYS A 19 3.10 -9.66 -9.54
C LYS A 19 3.54 -9.05 -8.20
N VAL A 20 4.68 -9.51 -7.68
CA VAL A 20 5.22 -9.05 -6.40
C VAL A 20 5.57 -7.56 -6.46
N LEU A 21 6.17 -7.10 -7.54
CA LEU A 21 6.49 -5.69 -7.73
C LEU A 21 5.23 -4.83 -7.87
N GLY A 22 4.19 -5.36 -8.54
CA GLY A 22 2.89 -4.68 -8.59
C GLY A 22 2.30 -4.49 -7.20
N ASN A 23 2.36 -5.51 -6.36
CA ASN A 23 1.90 -5.41 -4.98
C ASN A 23 2.74 -4.44 -4.15
N PHE A 24 4.05 -4.40 -4.36
CA PHE A 24 4.91 -3.39 -3.74
C PHE A 24 4.47 -1.97 -4.15
N LEU A 25 4.18 -1.75 -5.42
CA LEU A 25 3.74 -0.42 -5.90
C LEU A 25 2.40 -0.03 -5.27
N ILE A 26 1.48 -0.97 -5.12
CA ILE A 26 0.21 -0.71 -4.41
C ILE A 26 0.49 -0.36 -2.94
N ALA A 27 1.30 -1.14 -2.25
CA ALA A 27 1.62 -0.90 -0.85
C ALA A 27 2.29 0.47 -0.64
N SER A 28 3.20 0.86 -1.52
CA SER A 28 3.85 2.18 -1.46
C SER A 28 2.86 3.31 -1.72
N THR A 29 1.89 3.10 -2.59
CA THR A 29 0.80 4.06 -2.82
C THR A 29 -0.05 4.22 -1.56
N ILE A 30 -0.39 3.12 -0.90
CA ILE A 30 -1.14 3.14 0.36
C ILE A 30 -0.39 3.93 1.44
N GLU A 31 0.90 3.68 1.59
CA GLU A 31 1.73 4.40 2.57
C GLU A 31 1.75 5.89 2.26
N SER A 32 1.97 6.27 1.02
CA SER A 32 2.03 7.67 0.59
C SER A 32 0.70 8.39 0.83
N PHE A 33 -0.42 7.75 0.48
CA PHE A 33 -1.75 8.29 0.75
C PHE A 33 -2.01 8.44 2.25
N GLY A 34 -1.61 7.46 3.04
CA GLY A 34 -1.76 7.50 4.49
C GLY A 34 -1.03 8.69 5.10
N GLU A 35 0.21 8.91 4.71
CA GLU A 35 1.01 10.04 5.19
C GLU A 35 0.42 11.38 4.76
N ALA A 36 0.06 11.50 3.47
CA ALA A 36 -0.53 12.73 2.93
C ALA A 36 -1.86 13.05 3.62
N LEU A 37 -2.70 12.04 3.80
CA LEU A 37 -4.00 12.22 4.45
C LEU A 37 -3.84 12.60 5.93
N ALA A 38 -2.86 12.02 6.63
CA ALA A 38 -2.58 12.37 8.01
C ALA A 38 -2.21 13.85 8.14
N LEU A 39 -1.34 14.35 7.26
CA LEU A 39 -1.00 15.77 7.25
C LEU A 39 -2.21 16.65 6.91
N ALA A 40 -3.00 16.26 5.91
CA ALA A 40 -4.21 17.00 5.54
C ALA A 40 -5.17 17.12 6.74
N ARG A 41 -5.41 16.03 7.44
CA ARG A 41 -6.28 16.00 8.64
C ARG A 41 -5.73 16.88 9.75
N LYS A 42 -4.45 16.79 10.05
CA LYS A 42 -3.82 17.64 11.07
C LYS A 42 -3.88 19.13 10.71
N SER A 43 -3.95 19.42 9.42
CA SER A 43 -4.04 20.79 8.91
C SER A 43 -5.48 21.28 8.73
N GLY A 44 -6.46 20.48 9.16
CA GLY A 44 -7.87 20.88 9.13
C GLY A 44 -8.59 20.60 7.80
N VAL A 45 -7.98 19.84 6.90
CA VAL A 45 -8.63 19.45 5.64
C VAL A 45 -9.40 18.15 5.86
N ALA A 46 -10.70 18.16 5.54
CA ALA A 46 -11.53 16.97 5.65
C ALA A 46 -11.05 15.87 4.70
N PRO A 47 -10.98 14.58 5.16
CA PRO A 47 -10.55 13.47 4.33
C PRO A 47 -11.30 13.37 3.00
N GLU A 48 -12.61 13.54 3.03
CA GLU A 48 -13.47 13.45 1.85
C GLU A 48 -13.12 14.53 0.82
N LYS A 49 -12.80 15.73 1.29
CA LYS A 49 -12.43 16.85 0.41
C LYS A 49 -11.06 16.61 -0.24
N PHE A 50 -10.11 16.12 0.55
CA PHE A 50 -8.79 15.74 0.06
C PHE A 50 -8.91 14.70 -1.06
N LEU A 51 -9.71 13.64 -0.82
CA LEU A 51 -9.91 12.59 -1.82
C LEU A 51 -10.63 13.09 -3.06
N GLU A 52 -11.71 13.85 -2.89
CA GLU A 52 -12.47 14.41 -4.00
C GLU A 52 -11.55 15.15 -4.98
N ILE A 53 -10.67 15.99 -4.46
CA ILE A 53 -9.76 16.78 -5.28
C ILE A 53 -8.70 15.90 -5.94
N LEU A 54 -8.01 15.07 -5.17
CA LEU A 54 -6.87 14.32 -5.69
C LEU A 54 -7.29 13.16 -6.60
N THR A 55 -8.36 12.45 -6.27
CA THR A 55 -8.83 11.35 -7.11
C THR A 55 -9.69 11.84 -8.30
N GLY A 56 -10.10 13.09 -8.28
CA GLY A 56 -10.78 13.72 -9.42
C GLY A 56 -9.83 14.40 -10.41
N THR A 57 -8.55 14.55 -10.06
CA THR A 57 -7.59 15.29 -10.89
C THR A 57 -6.34 14.48 -11.22
N LEU A 58 -5.45 14.28 -10.25
CA LEU A 58 -4.14 13.68 -10.47
C LEU A 58 -4.14 12.16 -10.36
N PHE A 59 -4.98 11.60 -9.47
CA PHE A 59 -4.96 10.18 -9.13
C PHE A 59 -6.32 9.57 -9.40
N THR A 60 -6.67 9.47 -10.68
CA THR A 60 -8.02 9.07 -11.13
C THR A 60 -8.20 7.57 -11.27
N SER A 61 -7.16 6.75 -11.07
CA SER A 61 -7.27 5.31 -11.27
C SER A 61 -8.21 4.67 -10.25
N PRO A 62 -8.83 3.51 -10.60
CA PRO A 62 -9.64 2.76 -9.64
C PRO A 62 -8.89 2.39 -8.37
N LEU A 63 -7.58 2.12 -8.47
CA LEU A 63 -6.73 1.80 -7.31
C LEU A 63 -6.70 2.95 -6.31
N HIS A 64 -6.46 4.18 -6.78
CA HIS A 64 -6.41 5.36 -5.93
C HIS A 64 -7.77 5.67 -5.31
N GLN A 65 -8.84 5.56 -6.09
CA GLN A 65 -10.20 5.79 -5.59
C GLN A 65 -10.58 4.77 -4.54
N ASN A 66 -10.28 3.50 -4.77
CA ASN A 66 -10.63 2.42 -3.85
C ASN A 66 -9.86 2.52 -2.53
N TYR A 67 -8.54 2.58 -2.58
CA TYR A 67 -7.73 2.63 -1.35
C TYR A 67 -7.85 3.97 -0.65
N GLY A 68 -7.96 5.07 -1.39
CA GLY A 68 -8.24 6.36 -0.79
C GLY A 68 -9.53 6.34 0.04
N SER A 69 -10.58 5.74 -0.49
CA SER A 69 -11.86 5.59 0.23
C SER A 69 -11.73 4.71 1.47
N ILE A 70 -11.06 3.57 1.36
CA ILE A 70 -10.85 2.67 2.50
C ILE A 70 -10.10 3.38 3.62
N ILE A 71 -9.03 4.10 3.28
CA ILE A 71 -8.21 4.81 4.25
C ILE A 71 -9.00 5.94 4.92
N ALA A 72 -9.74 6.73 4.14
CA ALA A 72 -10.52 7.84 4.69
C ALA A 72 -11.63 7.36 5.64
N ARG A 73 -12.24 6.21 5.34
CA ARG A 73 -13.29 5.62 6.18
C ARG A 73 -12.74 4.69 7.25
N GLU A 74 -11.44 4.42 7.24
CA GLU A 74 -10.80 3.45 8.14
C GLU A 74 -11.47 2.07 8.07
N ALA A 75 -11.85 1.65 6.87
CA ALA A 75 -12.61 0.41 6.63
C ALA A 75 -11.67 -0.77 6.39
N TYR A 76 -10.88 -1.13 7.41
CA TYR A 76 -9.85 -2.15 7.30
C TYR A 76 -10.32 -3.58 7.55
N ASP A 77 -11.59 -3.75 7.87
CA ASP A 77 -12.26 -5.04 8.04
C ASP A 77 -13.51 -5.13 7.18
N PRO A 78 -13.77 -6.27 6.55
CA PRO A 78 -12.86 -7.40 6.39
C PRO A 78 -11.71 -7.07 5.44
N ALA A 79 -10.60 -7.80 5.57
CA ALA A 79 -9.46 -7.60 4.70
C ALA A 79 -9.75 -8.10 3.29
N GLY A 80 -9.47 -7.28 2.29
CA GLY A 80 -9.38 -7.74 0.91
C GLY A 80 -8.04 -8.44 0.68
N PHE A 81 -6.99 -7.92 1.32
CA PHE A 81 -5.65 -8.49 1.31
C PHE A 81 -5.00 -8.19 2.65
N ALA A 82 -4.71 -9.22 3.44
CA ALA A 82 -4.23 -9.05 4.80
C ALA A 82 -2.82 -8.44 4.87
N ALA A 83 -2.57 -7.64 5.89
CA ALA A 83 -1.26 -7.00 6.11
C ALA A 83 -0.13 -8.02 6.18
N SER A 84 -0.36 -9.19 6.79
CA SER A 84 0.62 -10.28 6.84
C SER A 84 1.03 -10.78 5.46
N LEU A 85 0.10 -10.81 4.51
CA LEU A 85 0.38 -11.17 3.11
C LEU A 85 1.12 -10.04 2.40
N GLY A 86 0.82 -8.79 2.71
CA GLY A 86 1.56 -7.63 2.21
C GLY A 86 3.02 -7.68 2.64
N LEU A 87 3.29 -8.02 3.88
CA LEU A 87 4.66 -8.22 4.38
C LEU A 87 5.39 -9.32 3.61
N LYS A 88 4.71 -10.45 3.38
CA LYS A 88 5.31 -11.55 2.63
C LYS A 88 5.74 -11.10 1.24
N ASP A 89 4.89 -10.39 0.53
CA ASP A 89 5.18 -9.94 -0.84
C ASP A 89 6.32 -8.91 -0.87
N VAL A 90 6.34 -7.98 0.07
CA VAL A 90 7.43 -6.99 0.15
C VAL A 90 8.76 -7.67 0.47
N ARG A 91 8.75 -8.68 1.33
CA ARG A 91 9.97 -9.47 1.61
C ARG A 91 10.47 -10.20 0.37
N LEU A 92 9.56 -10.74 -0.45
CA LEU A 92 9.95 -11.36 -1.72
C LEU A 92 10.58 -10.35 -2.68
N ALA A 93 10.02 -9.15 -2.75
CA ALA A 93 10.61 -8.07 -3.57
C ALA A 93 12.00 -7.68 -3.06
N LEU A 94 12.17 -7.55 -1.75
CA LEU A 94 13.46 -7.20 -1.15
C LEU A 94 14.51 -8.31 -1.35
N ALA A 95 14.12 -9.58 -1.27
CA ALA A 95 15.01 -10.70 -1.53
C ALA A 95 15.48 -10.72 -3.00
N ALA A 96 14.57 -10.46 -3.94
CA ALA A 96 14.91 -10.35 -5.35
C ALA A 96 15.86 -9.15 -5.61
N ALA A 97 15.58 -8.03 -4.97
CA ALA A 97 16.41 -6.83 -5.06
C ALA A 97 17.82 -7.08 -4.53
N ASP A 98 17.92 -7.77 -3.39
CA ASP A 98 19.21 -8.10 -2.80
C ASP A 98 20.02 -8.99 -3.73
N SER A 99 19.41 -10.03 -4.30
CA SER A 99 20.06 -10.91 -5.26
C SER A 99 20.52 -10.20 -6.51
N ALA A 100 19.78 -9.20 -6.98
CA ALA A 100 20.09 -8.43 -8.17
C ALA A 100 21.01 -7.23 -7.90
N GLY A 101 21.28 -6.93 -6.64
CA GLY A 101 22.07 -5.75 -6.27
C GLY A 101 21.34 -4.44 -6.48
N VAL A 102 20.01 -4.42 -6.34
CA VAL A 102 19.18 -3.23 -6.56
C VAL A 102 18.70 -2.68 -5.21
N PRO A 103 19.05 -1.43 -4.85
CA PRO A 103 18.50 -0.84 -3.63
C PRO A 103 17.04 -0.49 -3.83
N MET A 104 16.21 -0.82 -2.82
CA MET A 104 14.79 -0.50 -2.80
C MET A 104 14.41 0.13 -1.45
N PRO A 105 14.79 1.40 -1.21
CA PRO A 105 14.54 2.04 0.09
C PRO A 105 13.05 2.18 0.42
N VAL A 106 12.19 2.41 -0.55
CA VAL A 106 10.74 2.48 -0.30
C VAL A 106 10.19 1.13 0.14
N ALA A 107 10.67 0.03 -0.47
CA ALA A 107 10.26 -1.31 -0.05
C ALA A 107 10.70 -1.61 1.39
N SER A 108 11.88 -1.17 1.79
CA SER A 108 12.37 -1.31 3.15
C SER A 108 11.50 -0.55 4.15
N LEU A 109 11.10 0.67 3.80
CA LEU A 109 10.19 1.47 4.61
C LEU A 109 8.83 0.78 4.75
N VAL A 110 8.26 0.32 3.65
CA VAL A 110 6.95 -0.35 3.64
C VAL A 110 7.00 -1.66 4.44
N ARG A 111 8.09 -2.43 4.33
CA ARG A 111 8.29 -3.61 5.17
C ARG A 111 8.20 -3.25 6.66
N ASP A 112 8.86 -2.19 7.06
CA ASP A 112 8.86 -1.78 8.47
C ASP A 112 7.48 -1.33 8.92
N ARG A 113 6.69 -0.69 8.05
CA ARG A 113 5.28 -0.37 8.34
C ARG A 113 4.45 -1.64 8.55
N PHE A 114 4.60 -2.65 7.71
CA PHE A 114 3.91 -3.93 7.90
C PHE A 114 4.34 -4.64 9.18
N LEU A 115 5.63 -4.62 9.50
CA LEU A 115 6.12 -5.18 10.76
C LEU A 115 5.48 -4.46 11.96
N SER A 116 5.38 -3.14 11.90
CA SER A 116 4.72 -2.35 12.93
C SER A 116 3.23 -2.73 13.05
N ALA A 117 2.53 -2.85 11.92
CA ALA A 117 1.13 -3.27 11.92
C ALA A 117 0.96 -4.63 12.61
N ILE A 118 1.79 -5.60 12.28
CA ILE A 118 1.74 -6.93 12.87
C ILE A 118 2.07 -6.87 14.38
N GLY A 119 3.08 -6.08 14.75
CA GLY A 119 3.46 -5.88 16.15
C GLY A 119 2.33 -5.28 16.99
N HIS A 120 1.44 -4.50 16.38
CA HIS A 120 0.26 -3.93 17.03
C HIS A 120 -0.99 -4.83 16.91
N GLY A 121 -0.86 -6.06 16.46
CA GLY A 121 -1.96 -7.00 16.34
C GLY A 121 -2.87 -6.78 15.13
N LEU A 122 -2.40 -6.09 14.10
CA LEU A 122 -3.21 -5.72 12.93
C LEU A 122 -2.91 -6.58 11.70
N GLY A 123 -2.20 -7.71 11.87
CA GLY A 123 -1.75 -8.54 10.76
C GLY A 123 -2.87 -9.11 9.88
N GLU A 124 -4.06 -9.34 10.48
CA GLU A 124 -5.22 -9.88 9.77
C GLU A 124 -6.13 -8.80 9.18
N LYS A 125 -5.86 -7.52 9.47
CA LYS A 125 -6.56 -6.40 8.85
C LYS A 125 -6.12 -6.23 7.40
N ASP A 126 -6.92 -5.51 6.62
CA ASP A 126 -6.51 -5.16 5.26
C ASP A 126 -5.16 -4.45 5.28
N TRP A 127 -4.33 -4.71 4.29
CA TRP A 127 -2.98 -4.13 4.24
C TRP A 127 -2.94 -2.61 4.19
N SER A 128 -4.05 -1.98 3.81
CA SER A 128 -4.19 -0.53 3.88
C SER A 128 -4.18 0.02 5.31
N VAL A 129 -4.24 -0.86 6.33
CA VAL A 129 -4.14 -0.48 7.74
C VAL A 129 -2.82 0.21 8.09
N ILE A 130 -1.79 0.08 7.26
CA ILE A 130 -0.54 0.82 7.48
C ILE A 130 -0.78 2.34 7.45
N ALA A 131 -1.80 2.81 6.74
CA ALA A 131 -2.21 4.21 6.76
C ALA A 131 -2.71 4.66 8.14
N ARG A 132 -3.33 3.75 8.90
CA ARG A 132 -3.72 4.02 10.28
C ARG A 132 -2.51 4.32 11.17
N LEU A 133 -1.41 3.61 10.95
CA LEU A 133 -0.18 3.86 11.71
C LEU A 133 0.37 5.27 11.44
N ALA A 134 0.31 5.74 10.20
CA ALA A 134 0.70 7.09 9.87
C ALA A 134 -0.16 8.13 10.61
N ALA A 135 -1.47 7.87 10.71
CA ALA A 135 -2.38 8.74 11.46
C ALA A 135 -2.07 8.71 12.95
N GLU A 136 -1.84 7.54 13.52
CA GLU A 136 -1.51 7.38 14.94
C GLU A 136 -0.18 8.09 15.29
N ASP A 137 0.82 7.96 14.44
CA ASP A 137 2.11 8.65 14.61
C ASP A 137 1.93 10.16 14.59
N ALA A 138 0.90 10.67 13.93
CA ALA A 138 0.55 12.09 13.91
C ALA A 138 -0.37 12.51 15.08
N GLY A 139 -0.73 11.59 15.95
CA GLY A 139 -1.62 11.86 17.09
C GLY A 139 -3.10 11.94 16.71
N LEU A 140 -3.48 11.27 15.65
CA LEU A 140 -4.87 11.22 15.18
C LEU A 140 -5.60 9.97 15.63
#